data_d1609e2a49275a51c63692bf1d613665
#
_entry.id   d1609e2a49275a51c63692bf1d613665
#
_cell.length_a   1.000
_cell.length_b   1.000
_cell.length_c   1.000
_cell.angle_alpha   90.00
_cell.angle_beta   90.00
_cell.angle_gamma   90.00
#
_symmetry.space_group_name_H-M   'P 1'
#
loop_
_entity.id
_entity.type
_entity.pdbx_description
1 polymer ?
#
loop_
_entity_poly.entity_id
_entity_poly.type
_entity_poly.pdbx_seq_one_letter_code
_entity_poly.pdbx_strand_id
1 'polypeptide(L)'
;MTRTETARNDSSTDSSSRPSRRKRWVAAASCVGLVSAASGAGYWSNYVYLSDVSAQDAAAHFASLIADGKYEEAFSLTDGSDPFHTDGFSTELLTDRSHVGAPQVSDVSTHASSPTSESFDASLVYNDSSEPDALSFWLRSTERRNGSLGMWQASFERVTRSVSFSGMRDVRVGDVAVSDPDARHLLFAGRYRMEAHADHEPYWKVDFTYPLGDNVGELRTAGPHSFEVVASDELKDWANGAAQAFMLDCRTSFSSYMPSLNPADVQKCGVLALRS
;
A
#
# COMPACT_ATOMS: atom_id res chain seq x y z
N MET A 1 -39.77 -62.07 -50.13
CA MET A 1 -39.57 -63.10 -49.07
C MET A 1 -39.11 -62.33 -47.80
N THR A 2 -40.11 -62.22 -46.94
CA THR A 2 -40.10 -62.74 -45.59
C THR A 2 -39.02 -62.12 -44.70
N ARG A 3 -39.24 -61.54 -43.58
CA ARG A 3 -40.22 -61.52 -42.44
C ARG A 3 -39.60 -60.70 -41.36
N THR A 4 -40.28 -59.68 -40.79
CA THR A 4 -40.83 -59.62 -39.47
C THR A 4 -39.88 -60.01 -38.32
N GLU A 5 -39.69 -59.10 -37.35
CA GLU A 5 -40.17 -59.11 -35.96
C GLU A 5 -39.36 -58.09 -35.12
N THR A 6 -39.95 -57.09 -34.60
CA THR A 6 -40.74 -56.91 -33.36
C THR A 6 -39.89 -56.83 -32.09
N ALA A 7 -40.05 -55.71 -31.49
CA ALA A 7 -40.11 -55.41 -30.05
C ALA A 7 -38.80 -55.48 -29.22
N ARG A 8 -38.48 -54.52 -28.44
CA ARG A 8 -39.11 -54.21 -27.17
C ARG A 8 -38.51 -52.97 -26.52
N ASN A 9 -39.38 -52.14 -26.08
CA ASN A 9 -39.22 -51.11 -25.06
C ASN A 9 -38.37 -51.58 -23.89
N ASP A 10 -37.43 -50.78 -23.48
CA ASP A 10 -37.08 -50.67 -22.09
C ASP A 10 -36.78 -49.22 -21.74
N SER A 11 -37.75 -48.61 -21.08
CA SER A 11 -37.72 -47.33 -20.44
C SER A 11 -36.86 -47.43 -19.17
N SER A 12 -35.63 -46.94 -19.20
CA SER A 12 -34.89 -46.63 -17.98
C SER A 12 -35.18 -45.20 -17.57
N THR A 13 -36.05 -45.03 -16.64
CA THR A 13 -36.31 -43.80 -15.88
C THR A 13 -35.05 -43.42 -15.15
N ASP A 14 -34.31 -42.46 -15.69
CA ASP A 14 -33.23 -41.77 -14.99
C ASP A 14 -33.86 -40.81 -13.98
N SER A 15 -34.05 -41.30 -12.75
CA SER A 15 -34.45 -40.51 -11.60
C SER A 15 -33.30 -39.66 -11.12
N SER A 16 -33.07 -38.53 -11.80
CA SER A 16 -32.22 -37.49 -11.26
C SER A 16 -32.81 -36.93 -9.97
N SER A 17 -32.43 -37.51 -8.86
CA SER A 17 -32.79 -37.03 -7.51
C SER A 17 -32.19 -35.64 -7.31
N ARG A 18 -32.97 -34.61 -7.63
CA ARG A 18 -32.64 -33.24 -7.26
C ARG A 18 -32.50 -33.18 -5.72
N PRO A 19 -31.32 -32.76 -5.21
CA PRO A 19 -31.20 -32.66 -3.74
C PRO A 19 -32.21 -31.66 -3.21
N SER A 20 -32.95 -32.09 -2.22
CA SER A 20 -34.06 -31.32 -1.66
C SER A 20 -33.56 -29.93 -1.21
N ARG A 21 -34.37 -28.90 -1.42
CA ARG A 21 -34.08 -27.52 -1.01
C ARG A 21 -33.63 -27.43 0.46
N ARG A 22 -34.17 -28.28 1.33
CA ARG A 22 -33.76 -28.37 2.75
C ARG A 22 -32.28 -28.73 2.93
N LYS A 23 -31.70 -29.65 2.14
CA LYS A 23 -30.27 -30.03 2.25
C LYS A 23 -29.33 -28.89 1.82
N ARG A 24 -29.74 -28.05 0.86
CA ARG A 24 -28.97 -26.86 0.44
C ARG A 24 -28.96 -25.78 1.52
N TRP A 25 -30.06 -25.58 2.23
CA TRP A 25 -30.14 -24.61 3.33
C TRP A 25 -29.27 -25.02 4.53
N VAL A 26 -29.26 -26.30 4.85
CA VAL A 26 -28.44 -26.84 5.96
C VAL A 26 -26.94 -26.70 5.63
N ALA A 27 -26.51 -26.97 4.37
CA ALA A 27 -25.12 -26.79 3.97
C ALA A 27 -24.70 -25.31 3.96
N ALA A 28 -25.53 -24.39 3.48
CA ALA A 28 -25.26 -22.96 3.50
C ALA A 28 -25.21 -22.40 4.93
N ALA A 29 -26.11 -22.82 5.80
CA ALA A 29 -26.13 -22.43 7.22
C ALA A 29 -24.88 -22.95 7.97
N SER A 30 -24.39 -24.15 7.62
CA SER A 30 -23.18 -24.70 8.22
C SER A 30 -21.91 -23.95 7.79
N CYS A 31 -21.81 -23.53 6.52
CA CYS A 31 -20.67 -22.74 6.04
C CYS A 31 -20.63 -21.35 6.69
N VAL A 32 -21.77 -20.67 6.79
CA VAL A 32 -21.85 -19.36 7.45
C VAL A 32 -21.53 -19.48 8.94
N GLY A 33 -22.01 -20.53 9.59
CA GLY A 33 -21.70 -20.79 11.00
C GLY A 33 -20.23 -21.08 11.27
N LEU A 34 -19.53 -21.77 10.36
CA LEU A 34 -18.11 -22.07 10.50
C LEU A 34 -17.23 -20.83 10.27
N VAL A 35 -17.56 -19.99 9.28
CA VAL A 35 -16.84 -18.73 9.04
C VAL A 35 -17.03 -17.77 10.20
N SER A 36 -18.26 -17.65 10.74
CA SER A 36 -18.54 -16.82 11.90
C SER A 36 -17.86 -17.34 13.18
N ALA A 37 -17.73 -18.65 13.33
CA ALA A 37 -17.07 -19.26 14.48
C ALA A 37 -15.54 -19.10 14.37
N ALA A 38 -14.95 -19.20 13.18
CA ALA A 38 -13.51 -19.02 12.99
C ALA A 38 -13.08 -17.57 13.20
N SER A 39 -13.82 -16.59 12.67
CA SER A 39 -13.58 -15.16 12.90
C SER A 39 -13.86 -14.76 14.36
N GLY A 40 -14.89 -15.32 14.98
CA GLY A 40 -15.19 -15.11 16.39
C GLY A 40 -14.14 -15.71 17.32
N ALA A 41 -13.59 -16.87 16.99
CA ALA A 41 -12.55 -17.54 17.79
C ALA A 41 -11.21 -16.76 17.71
N GLY A 42 -10.83 -16.24 16.54
CA GLY A 42 -9.66 -15.40 16.39
C GLY A 42 -9.77 -14.09 17.18
N TYR A 43 -10.91 -13.41 17.03
CA TYR A 43 -11.20 -12.19 17.80
C TYR A 43 -11.23 -12.44 19.30
N TRP A 44 -11.86 -13.53 19.73
CA TRP A 44 -11.94 -13.91 21.15
C TRP A 44 -10.57 -14.29 21.71
N SER A 45 -9.76 -15.03 20.96
CA SER A 45 -8.40 -15.42 21.36
C SER A 45 -7.51 -14.19 21.57
N ASN A 46 -7.48 -13.26 20.61
CA ASN A 46 -6.74 -12.01 20.73
C ASN A 46 -7.28 -11.14 21.88
N TYR A 47 -8.58 -11.08 22.03
CA TYR A 47 -9.22 -10.33 23.11
C TYR A 47 -8.80 -10.86 24.50
N VAL A 48 -8.84 -12.15 24.73
CA VAL A 48 -8.42 -12.78 26.00
C VAL A 48 -6.93 -12.59 26.21
N TYR A 49 -6.11 -12.77 25.16
CA TYR A 49 -4.67 -12.57 25.24
C TYR A 49 -4.32 -11.16 25.70
N LEU A 50 -4.89 -10.13 25.08
CA LEU A 50 -4.55 -8.73 25.38
C LEU A 50 -5.16 -8.20 26.68
N SER A 51 -6.16 -8.87 27.24
CA SER A 51 -6.78 -8.44 28.51
C SER A 51 -5.99 -8.85 29.74
N ASP A 52 -5.21 -9.94 29.65
CA ASP A 52 -4.49 -10.54 30.77
C ASP A 52 -2.97 -10.31 30.73
N VAL A 53 -2.46 -9.59 29.71
CA VAL A 53 -1.02 -9.36 29.54
C VAL A 53 -0.62 -7.95 29.99
N SER A 54 0.68 -7.79 30.32
CA SER A 54 1.23 -6.49 30.61
C SER A 54 1.26 -5.59 29.38
N ALA A 55 1.31 -4.26 29.59
CA ALA A 55 1.46 -3.30 28.49
C ALA A 55 2.70 -3.59 27.63
N GLN A 56 3.80 -4.04 28.26
CA GLN A 56 5.04 -4.41 27.58
C GLN A 56 4.83 -5.61 26.64
N ASP A 57 4.14 -6.65 27.11
CA ASP A 57 3.88 -7.85 26.29
C ASP A 57 2.89 -7.54 25.14
N ALA A 58 1.90 -6.67 25.41
CA ALA A 58 0.98 -6.20 24.39
C ALA A 58 1.72 -5.39 23.30
N ALA A 59 2.66 -4.53 23.71
CA ALA A 59 3.50 -3.77 22.79
C ALA A 59 4.39 -4.67 21.93
N ALA A 60 5.03 -5.66 22.54
CA ALA A 60 5.85 -6.63 21.82
C ALA A 60 5.03 -7.45 20.82
N HIS A 61 3.84 -7.88 21.22
CA HIS A 61 2.92 -8.59 20.33
C HIS A 61 2.50 -7.71 19.14
N PHE A 62 2.08 -6.47 19.39
CA PHE A 62 1.68 -5.55 18.34
C PHE A 62 2.84 -5.27 17.36
N ALA A 63 4.04 -5.01 17.88
CA ALA A 63 5.23 -4.80 17.05
C ALA A 63 5.57 -6.05 16.20
N SER A 64 5.39 -7.25 16.76
CA SER A 64 5.60 -8.49 16.01
C SER A 64 4.58 -8.68 14.88
N LEU A 65 3.33 -8.28 15.04
CA LEU A 65 2.33 -8.32 13.97
C LEU A 65 2.72 -7.42 12.80
N ILE A 66 3.23 -6.22 13.10
CA ILE A 66 3.74 -5.30 12.07
C ILE A 66 4.95 -5.93 11.36
N ALA A 67 5.89 -6.51 12.11
CA ALA A 67 7.08 -7.14 11.57
C ALA A 67 6.77 -8.36 10.68
N ASP A 68 5.76 -9.14 11.06
CA ASP A 68 5.30 -10.32 10.32
C ASP A 68 4.39 -9.96 9.11
N GLY A 69 4.06 -8.68 8.92
CA GLY A 69 3.15 -8.21 7.87
C GLY A 69 1.69 -8.62 8.08
N LYS A 70 1.30 -8.95 9.32
CA LYS A 70 -0.08 -9.29 9.70
C LYS A 70 -0.89 -8.02 9.95
N TYR A 71 -1.07 -7.24 8.90
CA TYR A 71 -1.61 -5.89 9.02
C TYR A 71 -3.10 -5.86 9.34
N GLU A 72 -3.87 -6.83 8.86
CA GLU A 72 -5.30 -6.94 9.18
C GLU A 72 -5.51 -7.21 10.68
N GLU A 73 -4.69 -8.08 11.26
CA GLU A 73 -4.72 -8.35 12.69
C GLU A 73 -4.22 -7.13 13.48
N ALA A 74 -3.10 -6.53 13.08
CA ALA A 74 -2.56 -5.33 13.73
C ALA A 74 -3.57 -4.17 13.69
N PHE A 75 -4.26 -3.94 12.57
CA PHE A 75 -5.29 -2.92 12.44
C PHE A 75 -6.44 -3.10 13.43
N SER A 76 -6.87 -4.35 13.64
CA SER A 76 -7.92 -4.68 14.60
C SER A 76 -7.54 -4.34 16.06
N LEU A 77 -6.26 -4.21 16.36
CA LEU A 77 -5.71 -3.85 17.68
C LEU A 77 -5.45 -2.34 17.82
N THR A 78 -5.81 -1.53 16.85
CA THR A 78 -5.69 -0.07 16.92
C THR A 78 -7.03 0.59 17.23
N ASP A 79 -6.97 1.84 17.68
CA ASP A 79 -8.14 2.72 17.77
C ASP A 79 -8.64 3.20 16.40
N GLY A 80 -7.89 2.95 15.33
CA GLY A 80 -8.24 3.25 13.93
C GLY A 80 -9.36 2.39 13.35
N SER A 81 -9.80 1.35 14.06
CA SER A 81 -11.03 0.62 13.74
C SER A 81 -12.28 1.51 13.88
N ASP A 82 -12.18 2.66 14.55
CA ASP A 82 -13.21 3.69 14.55
C ASP A 82 -13.15 4.49 13.23
N PRO A 83 -14.24 4.55 12.44
CA PRO A 83 -14.29 5.26 11.16
C PRO A 83 -13.85 6.74 11.21
N PHE A 84 -13.99 7.40 12.36
CA PHE A 84 -13.58 8.80 12.54
C PHE A 84 -12.07 9.02 12.37
N HIS A 85 -11.25 8.00 12.64
CA HIS A 85 -9.79 8.10 12.48
C HIS A 85 -9.29 7.86 11.05
N THR A 86 -10.14 7.27 10.19
CA THR A 86 -9.80 6.95 8.80
C THR A 86 -10.54 7.82 7.78
N ASP A 87 -11.35 8.79 8.25
CA ASP A 87 -12.10 9.67 7.35
C ASP A 87 -11.17 10.44 6.41
N GLY A 88 -11.46 10.39 5.11
CA GLY A 88 -10.65 11.01 4.05
C GLY A 88 -9.39 10.23 3.66
N PHE A 89 -9.20 9.00 4.15
CA PHE A 89 -8.09 8.14 3.78
C PHE A 89 -8.58 6.81 3.21
N SER A 90 -7.81 6.27 2.27
CA SER A 90 -7.98 4.88 1.81
C SER A 90 -7.23 3.93 2.75
N THR A 91 -7.91 2.88 3.19
CA THR A 91 -7.36 1.81 4.04
C THR A 91 -7.02 0.55 3.25
N GLU A 92 -7.10 0.57 1.92
CA GLU A 92 -6.89 -0.60 1.07
C GLU A 92 -5.51 -1.23 1.20
N LEU A 93 -4.52 -0.47 1.66
CA LEU A 93 -3.15 -0.93 1.89
C LEU A 93 -2.90 -1.47 3.31
N LEU A 94 -3.90 -1.40 4.21
CA LEU A 94 -3.82 -1.99 5.56
C LEU A 94 -4.20 -3.48 5.54
N THR A 95 -3.58 -4.23 4.65
CA THR A 95 -3.83 -5.67 4.45
C THR A 95 -2.52 -6.43 4.37
N ASP A 96 -2.52 -7.70 4.77
CA ASP A 96 -1.35 -8.58 4.74
C ASP A 96 -0.74 -8.69 3.34
N ARG A 97 -1.55 -8.52 2.28
CA ARG A 97 -1.12 -8.55 0.90
C ARG A 97 -0.19 -7.41 0.50
N SER A 98 -0.26 -6.27 1.19
CA SER A 98 0.63 -5.14 0.92
C SER A 98 2.08 -5.42 1.36
N HIS A 99 2.28 -6.39 2.25
CA HIS A 99 3.60 -6.81 2.72
C HIS A 99 4.35 -7.76 1.75
N VAL A 100 3.68 -8.27 0.71
CA VAL A 100 4.28 -9.25 -0.20
C VAL A 100 5.49 -8.66 -0.92
N GLY A 101 6.60 -9.41 -0.89
CA GLY A 101 7.88 -9.00 -1.48
C GLY A 101 8.59 -7.87 -0.74
N ALA A 102 8.08 -7.44 0.42
CA ALA A 102 8.79 -6.51 1.29
C ALA A 102 10.03 -7.16 1.92
N PRO A 103 11.05 -6.37 2.29
CA PRO A 103 12.17 -6.87 3.06
C PRO A 103 11.68 -7.50 4.37
N GLN A 104 12.27 -8.64 4.74
CA GLN A 104 11.90 -9.33 5.96
C GLN A 104 12.54 -8.67 7.17
N VAL A 105 11.78 -8.57 8.26
CA VAL A 105 12.28 -8.15 9.56
C VAL A 105 13.00 -9.34 10.20
N SER A 106 14.25 -9.14 10.58
CA SER A 106 15.10 -10.18 11.20
C SER A 106 15.06 -10.14 12.73
N ASP A 107 14.77 -8.96 13.30
CA ASP A 107 14.70 -8.78 14.74
C ASP A 107 13.72 -7.65 15.10
N VAL A 108 13.06 -7.81 16.24
CA VAL A 108 12.14 -6.82 16.82
C VAL A 108 12.46 -6.64 18.28
N SER A 109 12.76 -5.43 18.67
CA SER A 109 12.91 -5.08 20.08
C SER A 109 11.93 -3.99 20.47
N THR A 110 11.34 -4.11 21.65
CA THR A 110 10.34 -3.17 22.16
C THR A 110 10.78 -2.65 23.51
N HIS A 111 10.77 -1.35 23.68
CA HIS A 111 11.15 -0.67 24.92
C HIS A 111 10.07 0.29 25.38
N ALA A 112 9.81 0.37 26.68
CA ALA A 112 8.97 1.42 27.24
C ALA A 112 9.72 2.75 27.15
N SER A 113 9.10 3.77 26.55
CA SER A 113 9.70 5.11 26.41
C SER A 113 9.80 5.83 27.76
N SER A 114 9.03 5.40 28.77
CA SER A 114 9.07 5.92 30.13
C SER A 114 8.64 4.85 31.12
N PRO A 115 9.23 4.81 32.34
CA PRO A 115 8.85 3.83 33.37
C PRO A 115 7.41 3.92 33.84
N THR A 116 6.75 5.05 33.56
CA THR A 116 5.37 5.35 34.03
C THR A 116 4.39 5.53 32.87
N SER A 117 4.84 5.38 31.62
CA SER A 117 4.01 5.67 30.45
C SER A 117 3.59 4.41 29.71
N GLU A 118 2.45 4.52 29.08
CA GLU A 118 1.91 3.58 28.08
C GLU A 118 2.54 3.81 26.70
N SER A 119 3.67 4.53 26.61
CA SER A 119 4.40 4.83 25.38
C SER A 119 5.53 3.84 25.18
N PHE A 120 5.62 3.31 23.96
CA PHE A 120 6.58 2.30 23.57
C PHE A 120 7.28 2.68 22.27
N ASP A 121 8.56 2.34 22.19
CA ASP A 121 9.35 2.40 20.98
C ASP A 121 9.72 0.97 20.57
N ALA A 122 9.43 0.62 19.33
CA ALA A 122 9.87 -0.61 18.72
C ALA A 122 10.95 -0.31 17.68
N SER A 123 11.94 -1.19 17.60
CA SER A 123 12.99 -1.18 16.60
C SER A 123 12.83 -2.40 15.70
N LEU A 124 12.62 -2.14 14.39
CA LEU A 124 12.47 -3.18 13.37
C LEU A 124 13.77 -3.27 12.57
N VAL A 125 14.50 -4.35 12.71
CA VAL A 125 15.75 -4.62 11.99
C VAL A 125 15.45 -5.49 10.77
N TYR A 126 15.86 -5.04 9.58
CA TYR A 126 15.64 -5.75 8.33
C TYR A 126 16.89 -6.50 7.88
N ASN A 127 16.70 -7.63 7.21
CA ASN A 127 17.79 -8.49 6.74
C ASN A 127 18.77 -7.81 5.77
N ASP A 128 18.32 -6.78 5.06
CA ASP A 128 19.07 -6.05 4.04
C ASP A 128 19.78 -4.78 4.54
N SER A 129 19.54 -4.42 5.80
CA SER A 129 20.02 -3.16 6.36
C SER A 129 20.46 -3.33 7.81
N SER A 130 21.56 -2.70 8.17
CA SER A 130 21.99 -2.57 9.56
C SER A 130 21.28 -1.45 10.32
N GLU A 131 20.55 -0.59 9.60
CA GLU A 131 19.83 0.52 10.22
C GLU A 131 18.39 0.08 10.54
N PRO A 132 17.99 0.11 11.83
CA PRO A 132 16.64 -0.20 12.21
C PRO A 132 15.68 0.92 11.84
N ASP A 133 14.46 0.56 11.46
CA ASP A 133 13.37 1.52 11.40
C ASP A 133 12.72 1.63 12.80
N ALA A 134 12.54 2.87 13.26
CA ALA A 134 11.93 3.13 14.55
C ALA A 134 10.41 3.29 14.40
N LEU A 135 9.67 2.60 15.25
CA LEU A 135 8.22 2.70 15.38
C LEU A 135 7.88 3.12 16.80
N SER A 136 7.34 4.34 16.95
CA SER A 136 6.89 4.84 18.25
C SER A 136 5.38 4.82 18.31
N PHE A 137 4.80 4.24 19.35
CA PHE A 137 3.35 4.16 19.53
C PHE A 137 2.95 4.18 21.00
N TRP A 138 1.69 4.46 21.21
CA TRP A 138 1.09 4.47 22.54
C TRP A 138 0.09 3.34 22.62
N LEU A 139 0.07 2.66 23.75
CA LEU A 139 -0.98 1.74 24.11
C LEU A 139 -1.91 2.39 25.10
N ARG A 140 -3.18 2.32 24.83
CA ARG A 140 -4.23 2.75 25.73
C ARG A 140 -5.03 1.55 26.20
N SER A 141 -5.20 1.42 27.51
CA SER A 141 -6.16 0.48 28.07
C SER A 141 -7.57 1.02 27.86
N THR A 142 -8.40 0.26 27.18
CA THR A 142 -9.83 0.57 27.05
C THR A 142 -10.58 -0.05 28.22
N GLU A 143 -11.01 0.78 29.18
CA GLU A 143 -11.94 0.34 30.20
C GLU A 143 -13.28 0.01 29.57
N ARG A 144 -13.73 -1.23 29.70
CA ARG A 144 -15.12 -1.56 29.35
C ARG A 144 -16.07 -0.93 30.34
N ARG A 145 -17.14 -0.34 29.83
CA ARG A 145 -18.25 0.26 30.61
C ARG A 145 -18.92 -0.66 31.63
N ASN A 146 -18.58 -1.94 31.68
CA ASN A 146 -19.21 -2.94 32.54
C ASN A 146 -18.22 -3.74 33.42
N GLY A 147 -17.06 -3.17 33.76
CA GLY A 147 -16.17 -3.77 34.75
C GLY A 147 -15.45 -5.04 34.29
N SER A 148 -15.43 -5.34 33.02
CA SER A 148 -14.63 -6.42 32.46
C SER A 148 -13.35 -5.90 31.82
N LEU A 149 -12.27 -6.59 32.10
CA LEU A 149 -10.86 -6.52 31.64
C LEU A 149 -10.59 -5.51 30.52
N GLY A 150 -9.70 -4.56 30.76
CA GLY A 150 -9.26 -3.59 29.76
C GLY A 150 -8.53 -4.30 28.60
N MET A 151 -8.77 -3.88 27.37
CA MET A 151 -8.03 -4.31 26.20
C MET A 151 -7.04 -3.21 25.83
N TRP A 152 -5.81 -3.58 25.47
CA TRP A 152 -4.81 -2.64 24.99
C TRP A 152 -5.07 -2.33 23.51
N GLN A 153 -5.08 -1.04 23.17
CA GLN A 153 -5.18 -0.57 21.78
C GLN A 153 -4.00 0.34 21.46
N ALA A 154 -3.41 0.15 20.29
CA ALA A 154 -2.37 1.02 19.79
C ALA A 154 -2.97 2.29 19.16
N SER A 155 -2.26 3.41 19.31
CA SER A 155 -2.65 4.67 18.66
C SER A 155 -2.42 4.58 17.16
N PHE A 156 -3.51 4.57 16.40
CA PHE A 156 -3.50 4.42 14.94
C PHE A 156 -2.68 5.50 14.23
N GLU A 157 -2.85 6.74 14.60
CA GLU A 157 -2.13 7.88 14.01
C GLU A 157 -0.60 7.78 14.17
N ARG A 158 -0.14 7.07 15.20
CA ARG A 158 1.29 6.91 15.46
C ARG A 158 1.90 5.76 14.66
N VAL A 159 1.14 4.69 14.45
CA VAL A 159 1.62 3.48 13.78
C VAL A 159 1.41 3.49 12.28
N THR A 160 0.63 4.43 11.76
CA THR A 160 0.38 4.58 10.34
C THR A 160 1.02 5.83 9.76
N ARG A 161 1.23 5.81 8.45
CA ARG A 161 1.69 6.94 7.65
C ARG A 161 0.81 7.07 6.43
N SER A 162 0.52 8.32 6.04
CA SER A 162 -0.21 8.56 4.80
C SER A 162 0.76 8.74 3.64
N VAL A 163 0.44 8.12 2.52
CA VAL A 163 1.15 8.24 1.26
C VAL A 163 0.16 8.58 0.14
N SER A 164 0.60 9.32 -0.86
CA SER A 164 -0.13 9.57 -2.10
C SER A 164 0.79 9.24 -3.27
N PHE A 165 0.22 8.70 -4.35
CA PHE A 165 0.93 8.28 -5.56
C PHE A 165 0.61 9.19 -6.76
N SER A 166 0.30 10.44 -6.50
CA SER A 166 -0.12 11.40 -7.52
C SER A 166 0.88 11.52 -8.66
N GLY A 167 0.40 11.55 -9.89
CA GLY A 167 1.23 11.54 -11.10
C GLY A 167 1.74 10.16 -11.50
N MET A 168 1.21 9.11 -10.89
CA MET A 168 1.56 7.72 -11.18
C MET A 168 0.32 6.93 -11.59
N ARG A 169 0.56 5.86 -12.37
CA ARG A 169 -0.44 4.88 -12.80
C ARG A 169 0.04 3.47 -12.53
N ASP A 170 -0.88 2.54 -12.55
CA ASP A 170 -0.60 1.11 -12.36
C ASP A 170 0.18 0.83 -11.07
N VAL A 171 -0.07 1.64 -10.03
CA VAL A 171 0.63 1.54 -8.75
C VAL A 171 0.22 0.25 -8.04
N ARG A 172 1.23 -0.49 -7.57
CA ARG A 172 1.06 -1.67 -6.74
C ARG A 172 1.96 -1.58 -5.52
N VAL A 173 1.41 -1.94 -4.36
CA VAL A 173 2.17 -2.09 -3.12
C VAL A 173 2.03 -3.55 -2.67
N GLY A 174 3.12 -4.30 -2.72
CA GLY A 174 3.05 -5.76 -2.62
C GLY A 174 2.14 -6.34 -3.72
N ASP A 175 1.12 -7.10 -3.31
CA ASP A 175 0.10 -7.67 -4.21
C ASP A 175 -1.17 -6.80 -4.34
N VAL A 176 -1.20 -5.62 -3.73
CA VAL A 176 -2.36 -4.73 -3.77
C VAL A 176 -2.21 -3.71 -4.89
N ALA A 177 -3.12 -3.71 -5.85
CA ALA A 177 -3.23 -2.63 -6.83
C ALA A 177 -3.96 -1.45 -6.20
N VAL A 178 -3.37 -0.26 -6.29
CA VAL A 178 -3.95 0.98 -5.77
C VAL A 178 -5.09 1.42 -6.69
N SER A 179 -6.28 1.59 -6.12
CA SER A 179 -7.48 1.90 -6.89
C SER A 179 -7.56 3.36 -7.33
N ASP A 180 -7.08 4.28 -6.50
CA ASP A 180 -7.04 5.72 -6.74
C ASP A 180 -5.69 6.29 -6.29
N PRO A 181 -4.70 6.44 -7.21
CA PRO A 181 -3.38 6.96 -6.87
C PRO A 181 -3.36 8.37 -6.27
N ASP A 182 -4.37 9.19 -6.55
CA ASP A 182 -4.47 10.55 -6.03
C ASP A 182 -5.04 10.60 -4.61
N ALA A 183 -5.67 9.53 -4.16
CA ALA A 183 -6.15 9.44 -2.78
C ALA A 183 -4.98 9.36 -1.79
N ARG A 184 -5.29 9.65 -0.53
CA ARG A 184 -4.34 9.47 0.58
C ARG A 184 -4.53 8.06 1.14
N HIS A 185 -3.51 7.22 0.99
CA HIS A 185 -3.51 5.84 1.47
C HIS A 185 -2.78 5.75 2.80
N LEU A 186 -3.29 4.90 3.68
CA LEU A 186 -2.66 4.60 4.95
C LEU A 186 -1.85 3.31 4.86
N LEU A 187 -0.64 3.35 5.41
CA LEU A 187 0.26 2.22 5.56
C LEU A 187 0.74 2.16 7.00
N PHE A 188 0.97 0.97 7.53
CA PHE A 188 1.74 0.85 8.76
C PHE A 188 3.18 1.32 8.55
N ALA A 189 3.82 1.74 9.62
CA ALA A 189 5.24 2.08 9.57
C ALA A 189 6.04 0.81 9.20
N GLY A 190 6.87 0.90 8.14
CA GLY A 190 7.62 -0.25 7.63
C GLY A 190 8.16 -0.02 6.23
N ARG A 191 8.58 -1.11 5.59
CA ARG A 191 9.12 -1.15 4.24
C ARG A 191 8.26 -2.02 3.36
N TYR A 192 8.04 -1.58 2.12
CA TYR A 192 7.14 -2.23 1.17
C TYR A 192 7.80 -2.31 -0.19
N ARG A 193 7.53 -3.38 -0.92
CA ARG A 193 7.83 -3.41 -2.35
C ARG A 193 6.76 -2.62 -3.10
N MET A 194 7.18 -1.66 -3.91
CA MET A 194 6.30 -0.84 -4.73
C MET A 194 6.67 -0.98 -6.20
N GLU A 195 5.66 -1.06 -7.06
CA GLU A 195 5.78 -0.98 -8.51
C GLU A 195 4.89 0.16 -8.98
N ALA A 196 5.42 1.05 -9.83
CA ALA A 196 4.65 2.19 -10.33
C ALA A 196 5.23 2.71 -11.65
N HIS A 197 4.36 3.27 -12.48
CA HIS A 197 4.69 3.95 -13.71
C HIS A 197 4.30 5.42 -13.62
N ALA A 198 5.04 6.31 -14.26
CA ALA A 198 4.63 7.70 -14.37
C ALA A 198 3.47 7.85 -15.37
N ASP A 199 2.55 8.78 -15.12
CA ASP A 199 1.36 8.99 -15.97
C ASP A 199 1.70 9.33 -17.43
N HIS A 200 2.81 10.00 -17.67
CA HIS A 200 3.21 10.52 -18.97
C HIS A 200 4.55 9.93 -19.44
N GLU A 201 4.72 8.61 -19.34
CA GLU A 201 5.84 7.94 -20.01
C GLU A 201 5.75 8.13 -21.53
N PRO A 202 6.88 8.30 -22.24
CA PRO A 202 8.28 8.19 -21.75
C PRO A 202 8.87 9.49 -21.19
N TYR A 203 8.11 10.57 -21.12
CA TYR A 203 8.65 11.90 -20.75
C TYR A 203 8.91 12.05 -19.24
N TRP A 204 8.17 11.28 -18.42
CA TRP A 204 8.32 11.24 -16.98
C TRP A 204 8.63 9.82 -16.54
N LYS A 205 9.36 9.68 -15.46
CA LYS A 205 9.65 8.38 -14.82
C LYS A 205 9.51 8.49 -13.31
N VAL A 206 9.21 7.36 -12.68
CA VAL A 206 9.30 7.24 -11.24
C VAL A 206 10.75 6.97 -10.86
N ASP A 207 11.33 7.82 -10.04
CA ASP A 207 12.68 7.68 -9.50
C ASP A 207 12.58 7.22 -8.05
N PHE A 208 13.05 6.00 -7.79
CA PHE A 208 13.03 5.43 -6.45
C PHE A 208 14.34 5.72 -5.74
N THR A 209 14.28 6.22 -4.52
CA THR A 209 15.45 6.37 -3.65
C THR A 209 16.12 5.02 -3.38
N TYR A 210 15.31 3.96 -3.33
CA TYR A 210 15.75 2.57 -3.12
C TYR A 210 15.26 1.70 -4.26
N PRO A 211 15.91 1.72 -5.43
CA PRO A 211 15.47 0.95 -6.60
C PRO A 211 15.73 -0.55 -6.41
N LEU A 212 14.76 -1.36 -6.82
CA LEU A 212 14.85 -2.84 -6.86
C LEU A 212 14.85 -3.37 -8.29
N GLY A 213 14.54 -2.52 -9.28
CA GLY A 213 14.47 -2.85 -10.69
C GLY A 213 13.84 -1.71 -11.49
N ASP A 214 13.55 -1.96 -12.77
CA ASP A 214 12.84 -1.00 -13.61
C ASP A 214 11.41 -0.85 -13.09
N ASN A 215 11.03 0.40 -12.76
CA ASN A 215 9.72 0.77 -12.20
C ASN A 215 9.35 0.06 -10.89
N VAL A 216 10.34 -0.53 -10.21
CA VAL A 216 10.17 -1.21 -8.94
C VAL A 216 11.16 -0.65 -7.92
N GLY A 217 10.66 -0.31 -6.74
CA GLY A 217 11.48 0.19 -5.65
C GLY A 217 10.93 -0.19 -4.28
N GLU A 218 11.64 0.23 -3.26
CA GLU A 218 11.23 0.08 -1.87
C GLU A 218 10.59 1.38 -1.38
N LEU A 219 9.36 1.27 -0.93
CA LEU A 219 8.64 2.33 -0.24
C LEU A 219 8.94 2.21 1.26
N ARG A 220 9.59 3.21 1.84
CA ARG A 220 9.84 3.33 3.28
C ARG A 220 8.92 4.37 3.86
N THR A 221 8.21 4.02 4.90
CA THR A 221 7.32 4.94 5.60
C THR A 221 8.03 5.77 6.68
N ALA A 222 9.23 5.35 7.08
CA ALA A 222 10.13 6.09 7.95
C ALA A 222 11.23 6.73 7.10
N GLY A 223 11.49 8.04 7.30
CA GLY A 223 12.56 8.74 6.59
C GLY A 223 12.11 9.63 5.43
N PRO A 224 13.05 10.03 4.56
CA PRO A 224 12.77 10.89 3.42
C PRO A 224 11.88 10.18 2.38
N HIS A 225 11.34 10.96 1.43
CA HIS A 225 10.52 10.43 0.34
C HIS A 225 11.22 9.26 -0.37
N SER A 226 10.52 8.14 -0.51
CA SER A 226 11.07 6.92 -1.11
C SER A 226 11.02 6.93 -2.63
N PHE A 227 10.28 7.84 -3.23
CA PHE A 227 10.10 7.98 -4.67
C PHE A 227 9.75 9.42 -5.05
N GLU A 228 10.04 9.78 -6.30
CA GLU A 228 9.68 11.07 -6.91
C GLU A 228 9.36 10.85 -8.39
N VAL A 229 8.43 11.63 -8.94
CA VAL A 229 8.18 11.67 -10.39
C VAL A 229 9.07 12.74 -11.00
N VAL A 230 10.03 12.31 -11.81
CA VAL A 230 11.06 13.19 -12.40
C VAL A 230 11.01 13.16 -13.92
N ALA A 231 11.55 14.21 -14.54
CA ALA A 231 11.72 14.25 -15.99
C ALA A 231 12.68 13.14 -16.45
N SER A 232 12.27 12.36 -17.44
CA SER A 232 13.11 11.34 -18.07
C SER A 232 14.27 11.96 -18.84
N ASP A 233 15.25 11.16 -19.17
CA ASP A 233 16.36 11.64 -20.00
C ASP A 233 15.90 11.98 -21.41
N GLU A 234 14.87 11.28 -21.94
CA GLU A 234 14.24 11.60 -23.22
C GLU A 234 13.61 12.99 -23.23
N LEU A 235 12.90 13.38 -22.15
CA LEU A 235 12.36 14.73 -22.03
C LEU A 235 13.48 15.78 -21.93
N LYS A 236 14.53 15.50 -21.16
CA LYS A 236 15.69 16.38 -21.04
C LYS A 236 16.40 16.57 -22.37
N ASP A 237 16.60 15.48 -23.12
CA ASP A 237 17.24 15.51 -24.44
C ASP A 237 16.39 16.26 -25.46
N TRP A 238 15.08 16.02 -25.45
CA TRP A 238 14.14 16.77 -26.28
C TRP A 238 14.17 18.27 -25.94
N ALA A 239 14.11 18.63 -24.66
CA ALA A 239 14.16 20.03 -24.21
C ALA A 239 15.48 20.69 -24.57
N ASN A 240 16.62 19.99 -24.40
CA ASN A 240 17.93 20.49 -24.80
C ASN A 240 18.01 20.66 -26.31
N GLY A 241 17.52 19.72 -27.09
CA GLY A 241 17.47 19.81 -28.56
C GLY A 241 16.62 20.99 -29.03
N ALA A 242 15.45 21.17 -28.43
CA ALA A 242 14.57 22.30 -28.73
C ALA A 242 15.20 23.64 -28.36
N ALA A 243 15.89 23.73 -27.21
CA ALA A 243 16.63 24.93 -26.81
C ALA A 243 17.80 25.23 -27.76
N GLN A 244 18.56 24.23 -28.18
CA GLN A 244 19.60 24.38 -29.14
C GLN A 244 19.10 24.82 -30.51
N ALA A 245 18.01 24.22 -31.02
CA ALA A 245 17.38 24.61 -32.26
C ALA A 245 16.91 26.08 -32.22
N PHE A 246 16.30 26.49 -31.10
CA PHE A 246 15.88 27.86 -30.87
C PHE A 246 17.07 28.82 -30.85
N MET A 247 18.17 28.47 -30.17
CA MET A 247 19.38 29.29 -30.14
C MET A 247 20.03 29.42 -31.53
N LEU A 248 20.04 28.34 -32.33
CA LEU A 248 20.56 28.36 -33.70
C LEU A 248 19.69 29.24 -34.60
N ASP A 249 18.36 29.13 -34.49
CA ASP A 249 17.41 29.98 -35.23
C ASP A 249 17.62 31.46 -34.88
N CYS A 250 17.72 31.77 -33.59
CA CYS A 250 18.05 33.13 -33.14
C CYS A 250 19.41 33.61 -33.69
N ARG A 251 20.47 32.77 -33.67
CA ARG A 251 21.80 33.12 -34.17
C ARG A 251 21.80 33.36 -35.67
N THR A 252 21.09 32.53 -36.46
CA THR A 252 21.00 32.70 -37.92
C THR A 252 20.18 33.94 -38.27
N SER A 253 19.09 34.19 -37.56
CA SER A 253 18.28 35.39 -37.73
C SER A 253 19.08 36.67 -37.43
N PHE A 254 19.90 36.70 -36.37
CA PHE A 254 20.80 37.81 -36.04
C PHE A 254 21.92 38.00 -37.07
N SER A 255 22.53 36.94 -37.57
CA SER A 255 23.64 37.05 -38.54
C SER A 255 23.16 37.50 -39.93
N SER A 256 21.90 37.21 -40.29
CA SER A 256 21.34 37.56 -41.60
C SER A 256 20.72 38.96 -41.65
N TYR A 257 20.47 39.63 -40.53
CA TYR A 257 19.66 40.83 -40.43
C TYR A 257 20.39 42.00 -39.77
N MET A 258 21.67 42.17 -39.99
CA MET A 258 22.39 43.33 -39.45
C MET A 258 22.07 44.70 -40.07
N PRO A 259 21.12 44.91 -41.03
CA PRO A 259 20.60 46.27 -41.25
C PRO A 259 19.21 46.57 -40.81
N SER A 260 18.39 45.61 -40.34
CA SER A 260 17.04 45.89 -39.85
C SER A 260 16.58 44.93 -38.77
N LEU A 261 17.07 45.13 -37.56
CA LEU A 261 16.59 44.39 -36.37
C LEU A 261 15.09 44.68 -36.14
N ASN A 262 14.24 43.70 -36.37
CA ASN A 262 12.85 43.79 -35.95
C ASN A 262 12.82 43.73 -34.41
N PRO A 263 12.21 44.72 -33.72
CA PRO A 263 12.10 44.72 -32.26
C PRO A 263 11.48 43.47 -31.67
N ALA A 264 10.60 42.75 -32.40
CA ALA A 264 10.00 41.51 -31.99
C ALA A 264 11.02 40.32 -31.92
N ASP A 265 12.01 40.32 -32.83
CA ASP A 265 13.06 39.26 -32.85
C ASP A 265 14.10 39.52 -31.77
N VAL A 266 14.40 40.79 -31.46
CA VAL A 266 15.26 41.15 -30.33
C VAL A 266 14.61 40.74 -28.99
N GLN A 267 13.30 40.91 -28.85
CA GLN A 267 12.59 40.57 -27.66
C GLN A 267 12.53 39.02 -27.46
N LYS A 268 12.41 38.28 -28.57
CA LYS A 268 12.36 36.81 -28.57
C LYS A 268 13.70 36.17 -28.20
N CYS A 269 14.80 36.76 -28.63
CA CYS A 269 16.16 36.26 -28.37
C CYS A 269 16.89 37.01 -27.23
N GLY A 270 16.36 38.11 -26.75
CA GLY A 270 17.00 39.03 -25.80
C GLY A 270 17.27 38.46 -24.42
N VAL A 271 16.50 37.44 -24.01
CA VAL A 271 16.70 36.76 -22.71
C VAL A 271 18.00 35.95 -22.70
N LEU A 272 18.51 35.51 -23.87
CA LEU A 272 19.75 34.73 -24.00
C LEU A 272 21.02 35.58 -24.10
N ALA A 273 20.91 36.83 -24.54
CA ALA A 273 22.02 37.75 -24.68
C ALA A 273 22.54 38.35 -23.36
N LEU A 274 21.77 38.26 -22.29
CA LEU A 274 22.11 38.82 -20.97
C LEU A 274 22.85 37.85 -20.05
N ARG A 275 23.19 36.64 -20.51
CA ARG A 275 23.88 35.60 -19.71
C ARG A 275 25.17 35.07 -20.32
N SER A 276 25.73 35.73 -21.34
CA SER A 276 27.06 35.38 -21.89
C SER A 276 28.19 36.17 -21.23
#